data_e0746a7727a93c82d688b559c4fde515
#
_entry.id   e0746a7727a93c82d688b559c4fde515
#
_cell.length_a   1.000
_cell.length_b   1.000
_cell.length_c   1.000
_cell.angle_alpha   90.00
_cell.angle_beta   90.00
_cell.angle_gamma   90.00
#
_symmetry.space_group_name_H-M   'P 1'
#
loop_
_entity.id
_entity.type
_entity.pdbx_description
1 polymer ?
#
loop_
_entity_poly.entity_id
_entity_poly.type
_entity_poly.pdbx_seq_one_letter_code
_entity_poly.pdbx_strand_id
1 'polypeptide(L)'
;MEKKNSPESGGEDTRPLLQRKLPAIVTALVVIGLLVGLDQWTKWAIVKSIPLGESVVVTPGFFELTYLRNYGAAFSSMAGMSMWFFGIITVLALCAIAYYFIKSDNLKIELALSLIAAGAIGNFIDRMTLGYVRDFFRFYIFGSPFAVFNVADVCLTLGVILLIVIVLWDEFKGKKAADASK
;
A
#
# COMPACT_ATOMS: atom_id res chain seq x y z
N MET A 1 -25.16 -50.95 -17.64
CA MET A 1 -23.76 -50.63 -17.28
C MET A 1 -23.67 -49.15 -17.03
N GLU A 2 -23.87 -48.76 -15.78
CA GLU A 2 -23.94 -47.36 -15.32
C GLU A 2 -22.55 -46.92 -14.88
N LYS A 3 -21.94 -45.98 -15.62
CA LYS A 3 -20.65 -45.39 -15.26
C LYS A 3 -20.87 -44.42 -14.11
N LYS A 4 -20.55 -44.85 -12.91
CA LYS A 4 -20.48 -44.07 -11.68
C LYS A 4 -19.33 -43.05 -11.81
N ASN A 5 -19.64 -41.81 -12.15
CA ASN A 5 -18.70 -40.71 -12.07
C ASN A 5 -18.39 -40.46 -10.59
N SER A 6 -17.22 -40.89 -10.16
CA SER A 6 -16.67 -40.47 -8.87
C SER A 6 -16.31 -38.99 -8.93
N PRO A 7 -16.63 -38.17 -7.90
CA PRO A 7 -16.14 -36.80 -7.83
C PRO A 7 -14.62 -36.83 -7.68
N GLU A 8 -13.92 -36.10 -8.56
CA GLU A 8 -12.50 -35.85 -8.42
C GLU A 8 -12.26 -35.21 -7.04
N SER A 9 -11.60 -35.97 -6.17
CA SER A 9 -11.10 -35.47 -4.90
C SER A 9 -10.07 -34.40 -5.22
N GLY A 10 -10.39 -33.14 -4.97
CA GLY A 10 -9.42 -32.04 -4.94
C GLY A 10 -8.34 -32.39 -3.91
N GLY A 11 -7.24 -32.98 -4.39
CA GLY A 11 -6.11 -33.35 -3.54
C GLY A 11 -5.59 -32.11 -2.83
N GLU A 12 -5.56 -32.15 -1.51
CA GLU A 12 -4.86 -31.15 -0.72
C GLU A 12 -3.42 -31.03 -1.25
N ASP A 13 -3.01 -29.81 -1.56
CA ASP A 13 -1.65 -29.53 -2.02
C ASP A 13 -0.66 -29.82 -0.89
N THR A 14 -0.02 -30.97 -0.94
CA THR A 14 0.91 -31.48 0.08
C THR A 14 2.29 -30.82 0.04
N ARG A 15 2.53 -29.87 -0.87
CA ARG A 15 3.80 -29.15 -0.95
C ARG A 15 4.05 -28.33 0.32
N PRO A 16 5.32 -28.20 0.75
CA PRO A 16 5.68 -27.30 1.85
C PRO A 16 5.15 -25.88 1.61
N LEU A 17 4.68 -25.21 2.67
CA LEU A 17 4.08 -23.88 2.62
C LEU A 17 4.94 -22.89 1.78
N LEU A 18 6.25 -22.91 1.97
CA LEU A 18 7.16 -22.05 1.25
C LEU A 18 7.13 -22.28 -0.27
N GLN A 19 7.08 -23.55 -0.72
CA GLN A 19 7.02 -23.87 -2.15
C GLN A 19 5.68 -23.44 -2.77
N ARG A 20 4.59 -23.57 -2.03
CA ARG A 20 3.26 -23.14 -2.45
C ARG A 20 3.17 -21.61 -2.57
N LYS A 21 3.80 -20.88 -1.63
CA LYS A 21 3.78 -19.43 -1.57
C LYS A 21 4.85 -18.74 -2.42
N LEU A 22 5.84 -19.45 -2.89
CA LEU A 22 6.98 -18.87 -3.62
C LEU A 22 6.57 -17.96 -4.80
N PRO A 23 5.63 -18.35 -5.69
CA PRO A 23 5.20 -17.46 -6.78
C PRO A 23 4.60 -16.15 -6.28
N ALA A 24 3.73 -16.21 -5.27
CA ALA A 24 3.10 -15.03 -4.68
C ALA A 24 4.14 -14.12 -3.99
N ILE A 25 5.10 -14.70 -3.28
CA ILE A 25 6.21 -13.97 -2.64
C ILE A 25 7.06 -13.27 -3.71
N VAL A 26 7.44 -13.96 -4.78
CA VAL A 26 8.23 -13.36 -5.88
C VAL A 26 7.45 -12.21 -6.51
N THR A 27 6.16 -12.40 -6.81
CA THR A 27 5.31 -11.34 -7.36
C THR A 27 5.24 -10.14 -6.42
N ALA A 28 5.02 -10.37 -5.12
CA ALA A 28 4.99 -9.31 -4.13
C ALA A 28 6.31 -8.54 -4.06
N LEU A 29 7.44 -9.23 -4.03
CA LEU A 29 8.76 -8.59 -4.00
C LEU A 29 9.02 -7.75 -5.25
N VAL A 30 8.61 -8.21 -6.44
CA VAL A 30 8.73 -7.45 -7.68
C VAL A 30 7.83 -6.20 -7.62
N VAL A 31 6.57 -6.33 -7.24
CA VAL A 31 5.63 -5.21 -7.12
C VAL A 31 6.14 -4.18 -6.10
N ILE A 32 6.55 -4.63 -4.92
CA ILE A 32 7.10 -3.76 -3.87
C ILE A 32 8.35 -3.05 -4.38
N GLY A 33 9.30 -3.78 -4.99
CA GLY A 33 10.55 -3.21 -5.49
C GLY A 33 10.32 -2.14 -6.56
N LEU A 34 9.41 -2.38 -7.51
CA LEU A 34 9.06 -1.42 -8.56
C LEU A 34 8.40 -0.17 -7.98
N LEU A 35 7.45 -0.32 -7.05
CA LEU A 35 6.73 0.81 -6.46
C LEU A 35 7.60 1.63 -5.51
N VAL A 36 8.42 1.00 -4.70
CA VAL A 36 9.42 1.70 -3.86
C VAL A 36 10.44 2.41 -4.75
N GLY A 37 10.91 1.77 -5.81
CA GLY A 37 11.80 2.39 -6.79
C GLY A 37 11.18 3.62 -7.44
N LEU A 38 9.92 3.54 -7.85
CA LEU A 38 9.17 4.66 -8.42
C LEU A 38 8.99 5.79 -7.41
N ASP A 39 8.60 5.48 -6.17
CA ASP A 39 8.46 6.46 -5.09
C ASP A 39 9.77 7.19 -4.84
N GLN A 40 10.87 6.49 -4.64
CA GLN A 40 12.16 7.08 -4.36
C GLN A 40 12.73 7.87 -5.55
N TRP A 41 12.50 7.39 -6.78
CA TRP A 41 12.89 8.10 -7.99
C TRP A 41 12.10 9.41 -8.16
N THR A 42 10.78 9.40 -7.98
CA THR A 42 9.95 10.61 -8.08
C THR A 42 10.33 11.62 -7.00
N LYS A 43 10.55 11.19 -5.76
CA LYS A 43 11.04 12.03 -4.66
C LYS A 43 12.39 12.67 -4.98
N TRP A 44 13.31 11.88 -5.56
CA TRP A 44 14.61 12.40 -5.99
C TRP A 44 14.45 13.43 -7.13
N ALA A 45 13.62 13.14 -8.13
CA ALA A 45 13.38 14.05 -9.26
C ALA A 45 12.80 15.39 -8.80
N ILE A 46 11.85 15.37 -7.87
CA ILE A 46 11.24 16.58 -7.29
C ILE A 46 12.30 17.43 -6.56
N VAL A 47 13.10 16.82 -5.70
CA VAL A 47 14.16 17.53 -4.96
C VAL A 47 15.19 18.19 -5.89
N LYS A 48 15.44 17.59 -7.05
CA LYS A 48 16.36 18.12 -8.07
C LYS A 48 15.76 19.29 -8.87
N SER A 49 14.43 19.30 -9.04
CA SER A 49 13.75 20.19 -9.98
C SER A 49 13.04 21.36 -9.31
N ILE A 50 12.64 21.23 -8.05
CA ILE A 50 11.82 22.21 -7.34
C ILE A 50 12.51 22.58 -6.01
N PRO A 51 12.82 23.86 -5.76
CA PRO A 51 13.32 24.31 -4.48
C PRO A 51 12.32 24.05 -3.34
N LEU A 52 12.86 23.87 -2.12
CA LEU A 52 12.04 23.61 -0.94
C LEU A 52 11.03 24.75 -0.69
N GLY A 53 9.76 24.37 -0.58
CA GLY A 53 8.65 25.32 -0.35
C GLY A 53 8.07 25.94 -1.64
N GLU A 54 8.71 25.72 -2.79
CA GLU A 54 8.22 26.21 -4.08
C GLU A 54 7.27 25.22 -4.76
N SER A 55 6.56 25.72 -5.79
CA SER A 55 5.61 24.94 -6.56
C SER A 55 5.70 25.26 -8.05
N VAL A 56 5.46 24.24 -8.87
CA VAL A 56 5.27 24.35 -10.31
C VAL A 56 3.82 24.03 -10.62
N VAL A 57 3.09 24.97 -11.21
CA VAL A 57 1.69 24.78 -11.61
C VAL A 57 1.66 23.88 -12.83
N VAL A 58 0.99 22.72 -12.71
CA VAL A 58 0.75 21.80 -13.82
C VAL A 58 -0.61 22.07 -14.46
N THR A 59 -1.65 22.22 -13.63
CA THR A 59 -2.99 22.58 -14.06
C THR A 59 -3.51 23.71 -13.16
N PRO A 60 -3.71 24.92 -13.69
CA PRO A 60 -4.13 26.09 -12.90
C PRO A 60 -5.38 25.79 -12.05
N GLY A 61 -5.33 26.11 -10.78
CA GLY A 61 -6.43 25.95 -9.85
C GLY A 61 -6.79 24.51 -9.47
N PHE A 62 -6.04 23.51 -9.95
CA PHE A 62 -6.35 22.08 -9.68
C PHE A 62 -5.14 21.29 -9.19
N PHE A 63 -3.97 21.38 -9.88
CA PHE A 63 -2.83 20.51 -9.58
C PHE A 63 -1.50 21.24 -9.71
N GLU A 64 -0.67 21.08 -8.69
CA GLU A 64 0.70 21.58 -8.63
C GLU A 64 1.67 20.48 -8.19
N LEU A 65 2.90 20.54 -8.65
CA LEU A 65 4.02 19.84 -8.06
C LEU A 65 4.73 20.81 -7.11
N THR A 66 4.93 20.40 -5.87
CA THR A 66 5.62 21.18 -4.85
C THR A 66 6.70 20.34 -4.18
N TYR A 67 7.61 20.96 -3.43
CA TYR A 67 8.52 20.20 -2.57
C TYR A 67 8.33 20.63 -1.12
N LEU A 68 7.79 19.71 -0.31
CA LEU A 68 7.63 19.89 1.13
C LEU A 68 8.32 18.78 1.92
N ARG A 69 8.78 19.15 3.13
CA ARG A 69 9.31 18.19 4.12
C ARG A 69 8.27 17.94 5.19
N ASN A 70 7.79 16.71 5.26
CA ASN A 70 6.80 16.28 6.23
C ASN A 70 7.47 15.57 7.42
N TYR A 71 7.49 16.23 8.57
CA TYR A 71 8.10 15.72 9.82
C TYR A 71 7.15 14.88 10.68
N GLY A 72 6.09 14.31 10.10
CA GLY A 72 5.12 13.50 10.83
C GLY A 72 3.78 14.17 11.06
N ALA A 73 3.52 15.26 10.37
CA ALA A 73 2.27 15.99 10.46
C ALA A 73 1.28 15.58 9.38
N ALA A 74 0.50 14.53 9.63
CA ALA A 74 -0.88 14.61 9.19
C ALA A 74 -1.55 15.67 10.08
N PHE A 75 -1.78 16.89 9.54
CA PHE A 75 -2.46 17.99 10.25
C PHE A 75 -1.74 18.55 11.50
N SER A 76 -0.41 18.58 11.54
CA SER A 76 0.39 19.16 12.66
C SER A 76 0.18 18.47 14.03
N SER A 77 -0.67 17.47 14.15
CA SER A 77 -1.04 16.86 15.43
C SER A 77 0.02 15.95 16.03
N MET A 78 1.03 15.57 15.26
CA MET A 78 2.15 14.70 15.71
C MET A 78 3.52 15.39 15.53
N ALA A 79 3.53 16.72 15.34
CA ALA A 79 4.75 17.51 15.31
C ALA A 79 5.44 17.44 16.70
N GLY A 80 6.64 16.86 16.75
CA GLY A 80 7.39 16.65 17.99
C GLY A 80 7.54 15.18 18.41
N MET A 81 6.84 14.24 17.77
CA MET A 81 7.11 12.80 18.01
C MET A 81 8.44 12.39 17.35
N SER A 82 9.20 11.57 18.06
CA SER A 82 10.48 11.04 17.56
C SER A 82 10.29 10.26 16.26
N MET A 83 11.21 10.43 15.29
CA MET A 83 11.25 9.61 14.07
C MET A 83 11.31 8.11 14.37
N TRP A 84 11.92 7.73 15.48
CA TRP A 84 11.96 6.33 15.95
C TRP A 84 10.57 5.75 16.25
N PHE A 85 9.65 6.59 16.76
CA PHE A 85 8.27 6.17 16.99
C PHE A 85 7.59 5.74 15.68
N PHE A 86 7.70 6.55 14.63
CA PHE A 86 7.19 6.20 13.29
C PHE A 86 7.89 4.97 12.72
N GLY A 87 9.20 4.85 12.97
CA GLY A 87 9.99 3.70 12.57
C GLY A 87 9.46 2.40 13.18
N ILE A 88 9.26 2.38 14.49
CA ILE A 88 8.75 1.22 15.23
C ILE A 88 7.36 0.82 14.74
N ILE A 89 6.43 1.80 14.61
CA ILE A 89 5.08 1.53 14.10
C ILE A 89 5.14 0.94 12.70
N THR A 90 5.99 1.48 11.82
CA THR A 90 6.12 0.94 10.46
C THR A 90 6.64 -0.50 10.46
N VAL A 91 7.64 -0.82 11.29
CA VAL A 91 8.15 -2.19 11.41
C VAL A 91 7.07 -3.13 11.92
N LEU A 92 6.31 -2.75 12.95
CA LEU A 92 5.20 -3.56 13.47
C LEU A 92 4.11 -3.76 12.41
N ALA A 93 3.78 -2.73 11.64
CA ALA A 93 2.83 -2.82 10.52
C ALA A 93 3.34 -3.78 9.43
N LEU A 94 4.61 -3.69 9.04
CA LEU A 94 5.21 -4.61 8.06
C LEU A 94 5.23 -6.06 8.54
N CYS A 95 5.49 -6.31 9.84
CA CYS A 95 5.38 -7.64 10.42
C CYS A 95 3.95 -8.19 10.34
N ALA A 96 2.94 -7.36 10.65
CA ALA A 96 1.54 -7.74 10.53
C ALA A 96 1.16 -8.03 9.06
N ILE A 97 1.59 -7.17 8.13
CA ILE A 97 1.38 -7.36 6.68
C ILE A 97 1.97 -8.69 6.22
N ALA A 98 3.22 -8.98 6.60
CA ALA A 98 3.90 -10.24 6.25
C ALA A 98 3.16 -11.46 6.83
N TYR A 99 2.69 -11.37 8.07
CA TYR A 99 1.90 -12.44 8.70
C TYR A 99 0.62 -12.73 7.93
N TYR A 100 -0.17 -11.68 7.62
CA TYR A 100 -1.43 -11.85 6.87
C TYR A 100 -1.18 -12.28 5.42
N PHE A 101 -0.10 -11.82 4.78
CA PHE A 101 0.31 -12.25 3.45
C PHE A 101 0.56 -13.77 3.40
N ILE A 102 1.32 -14.31 4.37
CA ILE A 102 1.61 -15.74 4.44
C ILE A 102 0.33 -16.56 4.69
N LYS A 103 -0.60 -16.03 5.48
CA LYS A 103 -1.87 -16.69 5.80
C LYS A 103 -2.92 -16.62 4.68
N SER A 104 -2.84 -15.64 3.80
CA SER A 104 -3.77 -15.48 2.68
C SER A 104 -3.43 -16.44 1.55
N ASP A 105 -4.44 -17.06 0.94
CA ASP A 105 -4.34 -17.75 -0.35
C ASP A 105 -5.13 -17.00 -1.44
N ASN A 106 -5.45 -15.73 -1.20
CA ASN A 106 -6.17 -14.86 -2.11
C ASN A 106 -5.23 -13.83 -2.74
N LEU A 107 -4.96 -13.99 -4.04
CA LEU A 107 -4.07 -13.10 -4.80
C LEU A 107 -4.46 -11.62 -4.68
N LYS A 108 -5.75 -11.30 -4.60
CA LYS A 108 -6.21 -9.90 -4.47
C LYS A 108 -5.80 -9.30 -3.12
N ILE A 109 -5.91 -10.09 -2.04
CA ILE A 109 -5.45 -9.70 -0.70
C ILE A 109 -3.93 -9.55 -0.71
N GLU A 110 -3.20 -10.49 -1.31
CA GLU A 110 -1.74 -10.45 -1.41
C GLU A 110 -1.25 -9.22 -2.18
N LEU A 111 -1.93 -8.82 -3.26
CA LEU A 111 -1.65 -7.59 -4.00
C LEU A 111 -1.96 -6.34 -3.17
N ALA A 112 -3.09 -6.30 -2.47
CA ALA A 112 -3.44 -5.18 -1.59
C ALA A 112 -2.39 -5.00 -0.48
N LEU A 113 -1.98 -6.10 0.17
CA LEU A 113 -0.94 -6.09 1.20
C LEU A 113 0.42 -5.66 0.63
N SER A 114 0.74 -6.04 -0.63
CA SER A 114 1.96 -5.62 -1.30
C SER A 114 1.99 -4.11 -1.58
N LEU A 115 0.83 -3.52 -1.98
CA LEU A 115 0.69 -2.07 -2.14
C LEU A 115 0.92 -1.34 -0.81
N ILE A 116 0.29 -1.81 0.27
CA ILE A 116 0.44 -1.22 1.60
C ILE A 116 1.91 -1.32 2.05
N ALA A 117 2.54 -2.48 1.85
CA ALA A 117 3.95 -2.68 2.20
C ALA A 117 4.86 -1.73 1.41
N ALA A 118 4.64 -1.57 0.10
CA ALA A 118 5.43 -0.68 -0.75
C ALA A 118 5.35 0.78 -0.27
N GLY A 119 4.16 1.27 0.02
CA GLY A 119 3.98 2.63 0.54
C GLY A 119 4.57 2.81 1.95
N ALA A 120 4.40 1.83 2.83
CA ALA A 120 5.01 1.86 4.15
C ALA A 120 6.55 1.92 4.06
N ILE A 121 7.17 1.08 3.21
CA ILE A 121 8.62 1.04 3.00
C ILE A 121 9.11 2.34 2.38
N GLY A 122 8.43 2.90 1.35
CA GLY A 122 8.82 4.15 0.71
C GLY A 122 8.93 5.32 1.69
N ASN A 123 7.92 5.49 2.54
CA ASN A 123 7.93 6.53 3.57
C ASN A 123 8.86 6.19 4.76
N PHE A 124 9.10 4.91 5.03
CA PHE A 124 10.07 4.48 6.04
C PHE A 124 11.50 4.83 5.65
N ILE A 125 11.88 4.59 4.40
CA ILE A 125 13.20 4.94 3.87
C ILE A 125 13.47 6.43 4.10
N ASP A 126 12.55 7.31 3.72
CA ASP A 126 12.69 8.75 3.91
C ASP A 126 12.90 9.13 5.37
N ARG A 127 12.07 8.58 6.28
CA ARG A 127 12.17 8.87 7.71
C ARG A 127 13.49 8.44 8.31
N MET A 128 13.97 7.24 7.94
CA MET A 128 15.21 6.70 8.52
C MET A 128 16.47 7.35 7.94
N THR A 129 16.43 7.83 6.70
CA THR A 129 17.60 8.40 6.03
C THR A 129 17.66 9.93 6.13
N LEU A 130 16.50 10.62 6.08
CA LEU A 130 16.42 12.06 6.00
C LEU A 130 15.84 12.70 7.26
N GLY A 131 15.11 11.95 8.09
CA GLY A 131 14.38 12.46 9.24
C GLY A 131 13.05 13.16 8.89
N TYR A 132 12.59 13.08 7.65
CA TYR A 132 11.30 13.59 7.16
C TYR A 132 10.86 12.83 5.93
N VAL A 133 9.59 12.97 5.53
CA VAL A 133 9.08 12.44 4.27
C VAL A 133 9.03 13.58 3.23
N ARG A 134 9.40 13.27 1.98
CA ARG A 134 9.33 14.18 0.85
C ARG A 134 7.95 14.10 0.22
N ASP A 135 7.14 15.16 0.34
CA ASP A 135 5.80 15.25 -0.24
C ASP A 135 5.79 16.27 -1.39
N PHE A 136 4.98 15.97 -2.44
CA PHE A 136 5.06 16.80 -3.65
C PHE A 136 3.79 16.88 -4.50
N PHE A 137 2.80 16.01 -4.37
CA PHE A 137 1.51 16.13 -5.05
C PHE A 137 0.60 17.07 -4.26
N ARG A 138 0.27 18.22 -4.82
CA ARG A 138 -0.68 19.19 -4.25
C ARG A 138 -1.88 19.32 -5.16
N PHE A 139 -3.06 18.97 -4.66
CA PHE A 139 -4.33 19.19 -5.35
C PHE A 139 -5.14 20.27 -4.67
N TYR A 140 -5.97 20.95 -5.47
CA TYR A 140 -6.97 21.90 -4.98
C TYR A 140 -8.35 21.31 -5.22
N ILE A 141 -9.16 21.18 -4.16
CA ILE A 141 -10.51 20.66 -4.20
C ILE A 141 -11.44 21.80 -3.80
N PHE A 142 -12.34 22.20 -4.72
CA PHE A 142 -13.20 23.37 -4.51
C PHE A 142 -12.45 24.63 -4.11
N GLY A 143 -11.28 24.87 -4.69
CA GLY A 143 -10.43 26.04 -4.41
C GLY A 143 -9.62 25.98 -3.10
N SER A 144 -9.78 24.94 -2.30
CA SER A 144 -8.99 24.72 -1.09
C SER A 144 -7.87 23.71 -1.33
N PRO A 145 -6.63 23.96 -0.82
CA PRO A 145 -5.54 23.03 -0.96
C PRO A 145 -5.82 21.76 -0.16
N PHE A 146 -5.70 20.62 -0.82
CA PHE A 146 -5.68 19.31 -0.18
C PHE A 146 -4.29 19.04 0.44
N ALA A 147 -4.21 18.09 1.37
CA ALA A 147 -2.94 17.68 1.94
C ALA A 147 -1.94 17.29 0.83
N VAL A 148 -0.69 17.70 0.98
CA VAL A 148 0.37 17.32 0.05
C VAL A 148 0.83 15.90 0.38
N PHE A 149 1.02 15.07 -0.65
CA PHE A 149 1.35 13.65 -0.51
C PHE A 149 2.32 13.18 -1.62
N ASN A 150 2.70 11.92 -1.59
CA ASN A 150 3.66 11.31 -2.50
C ASN A 150 3.17 9.96 -3.06
N VAL A 151 4.00 9.27 -3.86
CA VAL A 151 3.66 7.98 -4.47
C VAL A 151 3.45 6.90 -3.40
N ALA A 152 4.24 6.88 -2.33
CA ALA A 152 4.07 5.93 -1.24
C ALA A 152 2.69 6.06 -0.56
N ASP A 153 2.20 7.30 -0.37
CA ASP A 153 0.87 7.55 0.21
C ASP A 153 -0.25 7.07 -0.74
N VAL A 154 -0.07 7.22 -2.05
CA VAL A 154 -1.00 6.65 -3.05
C VAL A 154 -1.04 5.13 -2.94
N CYS A 155 0.12 4.47 -2.82
CA CYS A 155 0.19 3.02 -2.65
C CYS A 155 -0.50 2.56 -1.36
N LEU A 156 -0.27 3.25 -0.24
CA LEU A 156 -0.94 2.97 1.04
C LEU A 156 -2.46 3.10 0.89
N THR A 157 -2.93 4.20 0.35
CA THR A 157 -4.35 4.50 0.20
C THR A 157 -5.05 3.49 -0.70
N LEU A 158 -4.49 3.22 -1.88
CA LEU A 158 -5.05 2.26 -2.82
C LEU A 158 -5.04 0.84 -2.26
N GLY A 159 -3.96 0.44 -1.56
CA GLY A 159 -3.86 -0.86 -0.93
C GLY A 159 -4.91 -1.06 0.17
N VAL A 160 -5.12 -0.05 1.02
CA VAL A 160 -6.14 -0.09 2.08
C VAL A 160 -7.55 -0.12 1.49
N ILE A 161 -7.85 0.74 0.50
CA ILE A 161 -9.15 0.74 -0.18
C ILE A 161 -9.43 -0.63 -0.81
N LEU A 162 -8.45 -1.18 -1.54
CA LEU A 162 -8.58 -2.49 -2.18
C LEU A 162 -8.85 -3.59 -1.14
N LEU A 163 -8.12 -3.60 -0.03
CA LEU A 163 -8.31 -4.57 1.03
C LEU A 163 -9.72 -4.48 1.65
N ILE A 164 -10.18 -3.27 1.94
CA ILE A 164 -11.54 -3.03 2.48
C ILE A 164 -12.60 -3.54 1.49
N VAL A 165 -12.48 -3.18 0.21
CA VAL A 165 -13.43 -3.60 -0.83
C VAL A 165 -13.49 -5.12 -0.95
N ILE A 166 -12.34 -5.82 -0.91
CA ILE A 166 -12.30 -7.27 -1.00
C ILE A 166 -13.00 -7.89 0.21
N VAL A 167 -12.67 -7.46 1.43
CA VAL A 167 -13.26 -8.01 2.65
C VAL A 167 -14.77 -7.81 2.69
N LEU A 168 -15.25 -6.61 2.38
CA LEU A 168 -16.69 -6.31 2.33
C LEU A 168 -17.41 -7.13 1.26
N TRP A 169 -16.79 -7.30 0.09
CA TRP A 169 -17.35 -8.10 -1.00
C TRP A 169 -17.50 -9.58 -0.63
N ASP A 170 -16.47 -10.15 0.00
CA ASP A 170 -16.48 -11.56 0.40
C ASP A 170 -17.51 -11.80 1.52
N GLU A 171 -17.65 -10.86 2.47
CA GLU A 171 -18.69 -10.93 3.49
C GLU A 171 -20.10 -10.87 2.89
N PHE A 172 -20.33 -9.98 1.92
CA PHE A 172 -21.62 -9.84 1.23
C PHE A 172 -22.01 -11.09 0.47
N LYS A 173 -21.04 -11.73 -0.22
CA LYS A 173 -21.25 -13.00 -0.92
C LYS A 173 -21.57 -14.13 0.04
N GLY A 174 -20.88 -14.22 1.17
CA GLY A 174 -21.12 -15.24 2.19
C GLY A 174 -22.53 -15.14 2.77
N LYS A 175 -22.99 -13.93 3.10
CA LYS A 175 -24.35 -13.70 3.59
C LYS A 175 -25.41 -14.09 2.57
N LYS A 176 -25.23 -13.69 1.30
CA LYS A 176 -26.19 -14.02 0.23
C LYS A 176 -26.29 -15.53 -0.03
N ALA A 177 -25.19 -16.27 0.06
CA ALA A 177 -25.18 -17.73 -0.07
C ALA A 177 -25.89 -18.39 1.12
N ALA A 178 -25.70 -17.92 2.34
CA ALA A 178 -26.37 -18.42 3.54
C ALA A 178 -27.90 -18.18 3.52
N ASP A 179 -28.34 -17.05 2.99
CA ASP A 179 -29.78 -16.73 2.86
C ASP A 179 -30.46 -17.54 1.74
N ALA A 180 -29.74 -17.87 0.68
CA ALA A 180 -30.26 -18.71 -0.43
C ALA A 180 -30.37 -20.20 -0.08
N SER A 181 -29.77 -20.63 1.03
CA SER A 181 -29.80 -22.01 1.52
C SER A 181 -30.88 -22.27 2.58
N LYS A 182 -31.63 -21.24 2.99
CA LYS A 182 -32.78 -21.31 3.90
C LYS A 182 -34.10 -21.39 3.14
#